data_05a86876f5064d6d701a9cd62d302a90
#
_entry.id   05a86876f5064d6d701a9cd62d302a90
#
_cell.length_a   1.000
_cell.length_b   1.000
_cell.length_c   1.000
_cell.angle_alpha   90.00
_cell.angle_beta   90.00
_cell.angle_gamma   90.00
#
_symmetry.space_group_name_H-M   'P 1'
#
loop_
_entity.id
_entity.type
_entity.pdbx_description
1 polymer ?
#
loop_
_entity_poly.entity_id
_entity_poly.type
_entity_poly.pdbx_seq_one_letter_code
_entity_poly.pdbx_strand_id
1 'polypeptide(L)'
;MRGVFVVAVDVCSVSPYAGCAESILVRGENRLCGELEVQGAKNSALPLLSAAVLCRGETVLRHCPRLSDVDVCVKILRHLGCRTRRRGDTLSVSAENLSCCEIPHGLMREMRSSIVFLGAILARCGEARLSFPGGCELGPRPIDLHLSALRRLGAEIREEHGCLLCTAPRGIRGSHVSLAFPSVGATENVILAAATGRGTTVLTNAACEPEIEDLARYLNRCGAKISGAGESCVIIEGVPALCGTEHTVMPDRIAAATYMAAAAVTGGTLRLRNIDHTHMRSVYAAFEESGCVLSESDGALLLCAPERLQPVRHVRTMPYPGFPTDAQALVMVMAAVGCGTSIFVENIFENRYKHVGELNRLGARIKVEGKVAVIEGVRKLSGAAVCAEELRGGAALVVAGLAARGETQVFCPSYIDRGYERFEKNLRSLGAQVRRIGPKRETLTE
;
A
#
# COMPACT_ATOMS: atom_id res chain seq x y z
N MET A 1 43.58 -52.42 -10.45
CA MET A 1 42.86 -51.45 -9.62
C MET A 1 43.04 -50.07 -10.21
N ARG A 2 42.06 -49.57 -10.92
CA ARG A 2 42.04 -48.16 -11.43
C ARG A 2 41.02 -47.40 -10.61
N GLY A 3 41.50 -46.50 -9.77
CA GLY A 3 40.68 -45.59 -8.99
C GLY A 3 39.97 -44.56 -9.86
N VAL A 4 38.66 -44.54 -9.82
CA VAL A 4 37.83 -43.49 -10.41
C VAL A 4 37.77 -42.31 -9.42
N PHE A 5 38.46 -41.24 -9.77
CA PHE A 5 38.29 -39.95 -9.08
C PHE A 5 36.96 -39.35 -9.55
N VAL A 6 35.97 -39.36 -8.65
CA VAL A 6 34.77 -38.54 -8.82
C VAL A 6 35.14 -37.14 -8.42
N VAL A 7 35.33 -36.28 -9.42
CA VAL A 7 35.43 -34.83 -9.22
C VAL A 7 34.02 -34.33 -8.93
N ALA A 8 33.76 -33.97 -7.67
CA ALA A 8 32.57 -33.21 -7.31
C ALA A 8 32.67 -31.85 -7.97
N VAL A 9 31.93 -31.67 -9.07
CA VAL A 9 31.73 -30.36 -9.66
C VAL A 9 30.78 -29.61 -8.75
N ASP A 10 31.34 -28.72 -7.95
CA ASP A 10 30.57 -27.73 -7.20
C ASP A 10 29.90 -26.82 -8.23
N VAL A 11 28.66 -27.16 -8.61
CA VAL A 11 27.79 -26.27 -9.39
C VAL A 11 27.38 -25.13 -8.48
N CYS A 12 28.24 -24.15 -8.31
CA CYS A 12 27.84 -22.83 -7.88
C CYS A 12 26.81 -22.30 -8.88
N SER A 13 25.54 -22.66 -8.66
CA SER A 13 24.42 -22.06 -9.38
C SER A 13 24.45 -20.57 -9.06
N VAL A 14 24.92 -19.76 -10.02
CA VAL A 14 24.77 -18.32 -9.97
C VAL A 14 23.27 -18.06 -9.85
N SER A 15 22.82 -17.71 -8.64
CA SER A 15 21.42 -17.34 -8.41
C SER A 15 21.05 -16.25 -9.42
N PRO A 16 19.95 -16.39 -10.17
CA PRO A 16 19.49 -15.34 -11.09
C PRO A 16 19.21 -13.99 -10.39
N TYR A 17 19.32 -13.97 -9.06
CA TYR A 17 19.09 -12.82 -8.19
C TYR A 17 20.40 -12.28 -7.56
N ALA A 18 21.56 -12.50 -8.19
CA ALA A 18 22.88 -12.12 -7.67
C ALA A 18 23.06 -10.61 -7.37
N GLY A 19 22.13 -9.74 -7.80
CA GLY A 19 22.12 -8.31 -7.47
C GLY A 19 21.33 -7.92 -6.21
N CYS A 20 20.60 -8.84 -5.58
CA CYS A 20 19.82 -8.56 -4.38
C CYS A 20 20.62 -8.90 -3.12
N ALA A 21 21.10 -7.86 -2.41
CA ALA A 21 21.91 -8.02 -1.20
C ALA A 21 21.13 -8.59 0.01
N GLU A 22 19.80 -8.49 0.02
CA GLU A 22 18.93 -8.91 1.11
C GLU A 22 17.85 -9.89 0.62
N SER A 23 17.44 -10.81 1.50
CA SER A 23 16.31 -11.72 1.26
C SER A 23 15.59 -12.07 2.57
N ILE A 24 14.35 -12.55 2.46
CA ILE A 24 13.61 -13.15 3.58
C ILE A 24 13.60 -14.67 3.37
N LEU A 25 14.12 -15.41 4.33
CA LEU A 25 14.03 -16.87 4.37
C LEU A 25 12.81 -17.27 5.19
N VAL A 26 11.96 -18.09 4.60
CA VAL A 26 10.72 -18.62 5.20
C VAL A 26 10.81 -20.13 5.22
N ARG A 27 10.67 -20.74 6.40
CA ARG A 27 10.47 -22.18 6.53
C ARG A 27 8.99 -22.46 6.75
N GLY A 28 8.40 -23.18 5.83
CA GLY A 28 6.97 -23.44 5.81
C GLY A 28 6.50 -24.54 6.76
N GLU A 29 5.24 -24.94 6.61
CA GLU A 29 4.56 -25.99 7.37
C GLU A 29 4.42 -25.69 8.89
N ASN A 30 4.51 -24.42 9.31
CA ASN A 30 4.25 -24.03 10.69
C ASN A 30 2.85 -23.39 10.77
N ARG A 31 1.99 -23.94 11.60
CA ARG A 31 0.67 -23.39 11.89
C ARG A 31 0.81 -22.08 12.65
N LEU A 32 0.24 -21.00 12.11
CA LEU A 32 0.30 -19.70 12.76
C LEU A 32 -0.83 -19.54 13.78
N CYS A 33 -0.45 -19.21 15.02
CA CYS A 33 -1.41 -18.96 16.10
C CYS A 33 -0.93 -17.79 16.95
N GLY A 34 -1.84 -16.90 17.32
CA GLY A 34 -1.49 -15.81 18.22
C GLY A 34 -2.33 -14.56 18.03
N GLU A 35 -1.85 -13.48 18.61
CA GLU A 35 -2.47 -12.18 18.57
C GLU A 35 -1.51 -11.15 17.98
N LEU A 36 -2.04 -10.23 17.16
CA LEU A 36 -1.30 -9.14 16.55
C LEU A 36 -2.13 -7.86 16.55
N GLU A 37 -1.48 -6.73 16.79
CA GLU A 37 -2.07 -5.41 16.58
C GLU A 37 -1.79 -4.93 15.15
N VAL A 38 -2.84 -4.49 14.45
CA VAL A 38 -2.73 -3.99 13.08
C VAL A 38 -2.06 -2.63 13.09
N GLN A 39 -1.04 -2.45 12.28
CA GLN A 39 -0.32 -1.18 12.08
C GLN A 39 -1.21 -0.09 11.49
N GLY A 40 -0.79 1.17 11.59
CA GLY A 40 -1.44 2.28 10.89
C GLY A 40 -1.37 2.13 9.38
N ALA A 41 -2.41 2.61 8.68
CA ALA A 41 -2.55 2.46 7.25
C ALA A 41 -1.53 3.29 6.48
N LYS A 42 -0.73 2.62 5.64
CA LYS A 42 0.17 3.29 4.70
C LYS A 42 -0.58 4.29 3.83
N ASN A 43 -1.65 3.82 3.18
CA ASN A 43 -2.38 4.61 2.18
C ASN A 43 -3.16 5.78 2.81
N SER A 44 -3.34 5.80 4.13
CA SER A 44 -3.83 6.97 4.86
C SER A 44 -2.68 7.87 5.33
N ALA A 45 -1.58 7.31 5.85
CA ALA A 45 -0.47 8.10 6.36
C ALA A 45 0.15 9.04 5.30
N LEU A 46 0.26 8.60 4.03
CA LEU A 46 0.87 9.38 2.97
C LEU A 46 0.07 10.66 2.63
N PRO A 47 -1.26 10.61 2.37
CA PRO A 47 -2.04 11.83 2.13
C PRO A 47 -2.17 12.71 3.39
N LEU A 48 -2.19 12.14 4.62
CA LEU A 48 -2.17 12.92 5.85
C LEU A 48 -0.87 13.73 6.01
N LEU A 49 0.28 13.13 5.67
CA LEU A 49 1.57 13.81 5.65
C LEU A 49 1.62 14.91 4.58
N SER A 50 1.02 14.67 3.41
CA SER A 50 0.87 15.70 2.40
C SER A 50 -0.03 16.85 2.87
N ALA A 51 -1.15 16.54 3.55
CA ALA A 51 -2.07 17.50 4.11
C ALA A 51 -1.42 18.40 5.17
N ALA A 52 -0.42 17.88 5.92
CA ALA A 52 0.33 18.68 6.90
C ALA A 52 1.02 19.90 6.30
N VAL A 53 1.34 19.88 4.98
CA VAL A 53 1.90 21.04 4.26
C VAL A 53 0.95 22.23 4.24
N LEU A 54 -0.38 21.99 4.28
CA LEU A 54 -1.41 23.03 4.26
C LEU A 54 -1.60 23.71 5.62
N CYS A 55 -1.18 23.04 6.71
CA CYS A 55 -1.51 23.45 8.07
C CYS A 55 -0.47 24.42 8.63
N ARG A 56 -0.94 25.42 9.38
CA ARG A 56 -0.12 26.25 10.28
C ARG A 56 0.00 25.53 11.62
N GLY A 57 1.12 25.72 12.32
CA GLY A 57 1.38 25.04 13.58
C GLY A 57 1.86 23.60 13.40
N GLU A 58 1.69 22.77 14.39
CA GLU A 58 2.18 21.40 14.43
C GLU A 58 1.05 20.40 14.15
N THR A 59 1.27 19.51 13.19
CA THR A 59 0.48 18.29 12.97
C THR A 59 1.11 17.13 13.71
N VAL A 60 0.34 16.39 14.50
CA VAL A 60 0.80 15.21 15.24
C VAL A 60 0.03 13.99 14.76
N LEU A 61 0.70 13.08 14.07
CA LEU A 61 0.13 11.82 13.61
C LEU A 61 0.53 10.69 14.55
N ARG A 62 -0.44 10.18 15.33
CA ARG A 62 -0.27 8.97 16.15
C ARG A 62 -0.49 7.73 15.31
N HIS A 63 0.07 6.61 15.74
CA HIS A 63 -0.03 5.33 15.05
C HIS A 63 0.46 5.40 13.57
N CYS A 64 1.39 6.32 13.30
CA CYS A 64 1.99 6.51 11.99
C CYS A 64 3.04 5.41 11.74
N PRO A 65 2.83 4.52 10.76
CA PRO A 65 3.65 3.32 10.60
C PRO A 65 5.10 3.68 10.19
N ARG A 66 6.04 2.80 10.54
CA ARG A 66 7.45 2.93 10.12
C ARG A 66 7.67 2.16 8.83
N LEU A 67 7.49 2.83 7.72
CA LEU A 67 7.58 2.28 6.37
C LEU A 67 8.55 3.11 5.54
N SER A 68 9.25 2.50 4.59
CA SER A 68 10.15 3.24 3.72
C SER A 68 9.43 4.32 2.90
N ASP A 69 8.17 4.12 2.49
CA ASP A 69 7.39 5.15 1.81
C ASP A 69 7.07 6.35 2.74
N VAL A 70 6.83 6.12 4.04
CA VAL A 70 6.65 7.19 5.03
C VAL A 70 7.98 7.95 5.24
N ASP A 71 9.12 7.25 5.26
CA ASP A 71 10.43 7.88 5.37
C ASP A 71 10.72 8.77 4.14
N VAL A 72 10.31 8.38 2.94
CA VAL A 72 10.39 9.23 1.74
C VAL A 72 9.50 10.47 1.88
N CYS A 73 8.26 10.34 2.39
CA CYS A 73 7.42 11.50 2.71
C CYS A 73 8.12 12.46 3.69
N VAL A 74 8.77 11.93 4.72
CA VAL A 74 9.54 12.75 5.68
C VAL A 74 10.68 13.48 4.99
N LYS A 75 11.42 12.81 4.09
CA LYS A 75 12.47 13.46 3.28
C LYS A 75 11.88 14.58 2.40
N ILE A 76 10.74 14.35 1.75
CA ILE A 76 10.05 15.37 0.94
C ILE A 76 9.65 16.55 1.83
N LEU A 77 9.00 16.33 2.97
CA LEU A 77 8.60 17.39 3.90
C LEU A 77 9.79 18.22 4.37
N ARG A 78 10.89 17.57 4.72
CA ARG A 78 12.13 18.28 5.11
C ARG A 78 12.71 19.10 3.97
N HIS A 79 12.69 18.55 2.75
CA HIS A 79 13.14 19.29 1.55
C HIS A 79 12.29 20.53 1.29
N LEU A 80 10.97 20.45 1.49
CA LEU A 80 10.05 21.60 1.39
C LEU A 80 10.25 22.63 2.50
N GLY A 81 11.08 22.36 3.52
CA GLY A 81 11.34 23.25 4.65
C GLY A 81 10.56 22.92 5.93
N CYS A 82 9.79 21.82 5.95
CA CYS A 82 9.10 21.38 7.17
C CYS A 82 10.06 20.83 8.20
N ARG A 83 9.77 21.07 9.49
CA ARG A 83 10.42 20.37 10.59
C ARG A 83 9.63 19.11 10.92
N THR A 84 10.34 18.00 11.08
CA THR A 84 9.72 16.70 11.38
C THR A 84 10.41 16.07 12.59
N ARG A 85 9.63 15.44 13.47
CA ARG A 85 10.12 14.72 14.65
C ARG A 85 9.33 13.44 14.84
N ARG A 86 10.04 12.31 15.00
CA ARG A 86 9.41 11.03 15.29
C ARG A 86 9.74 10.58 16.72
N ARG A 87 8.72 10.11 17.45
CA ARG A 87 8.84 9.47 18.76
C ARG A 87 7.98 8.20 18.77
N GLY A 88 8.60 7.02 18.75
CA GLY A 88 7.87 5.77 18.65
C GLY A 88 7.08 5.70 17.34
N ASP A 89 5.78 5.49 17.44
CA ASP A 89 4.79 5.49 16.36
C ASP A 89 4.18 6.85 16.06
N THR A 90 4.60 7.89 16.76
CA THR A 90 4.09 9.24 16.60
C THR A 90 5.04 10.08 15.75
N LEU A 91 4.52 10.73 14.71
CA LEU A 91 5.24 11.62 13.82
C LEU A 91 4.64 13.02 13.87
N SER A 92 5.45 14.01 14.27
CA SER A 92 5.10 15.42 14.27
C SER A 92 5.67 16.11 13.03
N VAL A 93 4.89 17.03 12.44
CA VAL A 93 5.26 17.84 11.28
C VAL A 93 4.86 19.29 11.53
N SER A 94 5.79 20.22 11.35
CA SER A 94 5.53 21.67 11.35
C SER A 94 5.91 22.26 10.00
N ALA A 95 4.92 22.84 9.29
CA ALA A 95 5.06 23.44 7.95
C ALA A 95 4.98 24.97 7.98
N GLU A 96 5.40 25.61 9.08
CA GLU A 96 5.37 27.06 9.22
C GLU A 96 6.28 27.78 8.22
N ASN A 97 7.47 27.25 8.01
CA ASN A 97 8.55 27.85 7.23
C ASN A 97 8.81 27.07 5.95
N LEU A 98 7.81 26.95 5.07
CA LEU A 98 8.04 26.37 3.75
C LEU A 98 9.00 27.28 2.97
N SER A 99 10.08 26.69 2.46
CA SER A 99 11.15 27.38 1.73
C SER A 99 11.30 26.91 0.29
N CYS A 100 10.56 25.86 -0.11
CA CYS A 100 10.66 25.25 -1.42
C CYS A 100 9.28 24.72 -1.87
N CYS A 101 9.00 24.80 -3.17
CA CYS A 101 7.81 24.27 -3.83
C CYS A 101 8.14 23.18 -4.86
N GLU A 102 9.35 22.63 -4.80
CA GLU A 102 9.85 21.61 -5.71
C GLU A 102 10.07 20.28 -5.01
N ILE A 103 9.72 19.16 -5.69
CA ILE A 103 10.14 17.82 -5.29
C ILE A 103 11.15 17.32 -6.33
N PRO A 104 12.42 17.09 -5.93
CA PRO A 104 13.47 16.68 -6.85
C PRO A 104 13.27 15.27 -7.39
N HIS A 105 13.82 15.02 -8.58
CA HIS A 105 13.69 13.77 -9.31
C HIS A 105 14.03 12.51 -8.48
N GLY A 106 15.07 12.58 -7.64
CA GLY A 106 15.46 11.45 -6.78
C GLY A 106 14.33 11.00 -5.86
N LEU A 107 13.70 11.94 -5.15
CA LEU A 107 12.58 11.65 -4.24
C LEU A 107 11.32 11.20 -4.98
N MET A 108 11.03 11.77 -6.16
CA MET A 108 9.90 11.32 -6.99
C MET A 108 10.06 9.88 -7.48
N ARG A 109 11.29 9.42 -7.72
CA ARG A 109 11.59 8.04 -8.13
C ARG A 109 11.50 7.05 -6.97
N GLU A 110 11.91 7.44 -5.75
CA GLU A 110 11.84 6.58 -4.57
C GLU A 110 10.38 6.18 -4.25
N MET A 111 9.42 7.11 -4.45
CA MET A 111 8.01 6.85 -4.15
C MET A 111 7.10 7.51 -5.19
N ARG A 112 6.48 6.69 -6.04
CA ARG A 112 5.57 7.19 -7.08
C ARG A 112 4.35 7.97 -6.53
N SER A 113 3.82 7.57 -5.36
CA SER A 113 2.70 8.26 -4.70
C SER A 113 3.06 9.68 -4.25
N SER A 114 4.32 10.13 -4.41
CA SER A 114 4.72 11.52 -4.15
C SER A 114 3.91 12.55 -4.95
N ILE A 115 3.24 12.15 -6.03
CA ILE A 115 2.30 13.01 -6.78
C ILE A 115 1.15 13.54 -5.88
N VAL A 116 0.83 12.91 -4.76
CA VAL A 116 -0.19 13.38 -3.81
C VAL A 116 0.18 14.75 -3.20
N PHE A 117 1.46 15.08 -3.14
CA PHE A 117 1.91 16.38 -2.65
C PHE A 117 1.57 17.55 -3.60
N LEU A 118 1.28 17.28 -4.89
CA LEU A 118 1.07 18.31 -5.89
C LEU A 118 -0.04 19.28 -5.50
N GLY A 119 -1.21 18.75 -5.11
CA GLY A 119 -2.36 19.57 -4.70
C GLY A 119 -2.06 20.44 -3.48
N ALA A 120 -1.39 19.87 -2.47
CA ALA A 120 -1.03 20.57 -1.25
C ALA A 120 0.01 21.68 -1.50
N ILE A 121 1.08 21.39 -2.25
CA ILE A 121 2.12 22.39 -2.57
C ILE A 121 1.51 23.52 -3.40
N LEU A 122 0.74 23.19 -4.44
CA LEU A 122 0.12 24.19 -5.31
C LEU A 122 -0.85 25.11 -4.55
N ALA A 123 -1.66 24.56 -3.65
CA ALA A 123 -2.59 25.34 -2.83
C ALA A 123 -1.85 26.23 -1.80
N ARG A 124 -0.74 25.74 -1.25
CA ARG A 124 0.03 26.46 -0.21
C ARG A 124 0.94 27.53 -0.79
N CYS A 125 1.63 27.23 -1.91
CA CYS A 125 2.67 28.08 -2.50
C CYS A 125 2.20 28.88 -3.72
N GLY A 126 1.08 28.49 -4.36
CA GLY A 126 0.64 29.05 -5.64
C GLY A 126 1.38 28.47 -6.85
N GLU A 127 2.45 27.72 -6.61
CA GLU A 127 3.24 27.04 -7.62
C GLU A 127 3.77 25.71 -7.09
N ALA A 128 4.05 24.75 -7.99
CA ALA A 128 4.67 23.48 -7.66
C ALA A 128 5.50 22.99 -8.85
N ARG A 129 6.69 22.44 -8.58
CA ARG A 129 7.54 21.80 -9.56
C ARG A 129 7.84 20.37 -9.15
N LEU A 130 7.44 19.40 -9.97
CA LEU A 130 7.65 17.99 -9.73
C LEU A 130 8.23 17.34 -10.96
N SER A 131 9.21 16.46 -10.79
CA SER A 131 9.60 15.56 -11.88
C SER A 131 8.48 14.56 -12.16
N PHE A 132 8.36 14.12 -13.41
CA PHE A 132 7.42 13.05 -13.74
C PHE A 132 7.67 11.85 -12.83
N PRO A 133 6.64 11.30 -12.18
CA PRO A 133 6.80 10.07 -11.40
C PRO A 133 7.27 8.96 -12.33
N GLY A 134 8.39 8.32 -11.99
CA GLY A 134 8.97 7.23 -12.76
C GLY A 134 7.97 6.10 -13.01
N GLY A 135 8.28 5.21 -13.96
CA GLY A 135 7.46 4.04 -14.26
C GLY A 135 7.17 3.21 -13.01
N CYS A 136 5.97 2.63 -12.93
CA CYS A 136 5.61 1.71 -11.87
C CYS A 136 5.75 0.27 -12.37
N GLU A 137 6.23 -0.62 -11.52
CA GLU A 137 6.28 -2.06 -11.78
C GLU A 137 4.90 -2.64 -12.17
N LEU A 138 3.82 -2.02 -11.71
CA LEU A 138 2.44 -2.41 -12.00
C LEU A 138 1.88 -1.87 -13.33
N GLY A 139 2.72 -1.25 -14.17
CA GLY A 139 2.33 -0.66 -15.45
C GLY A 139 2.16 0.86 -15.42
N PRO A 140 1.80 1.47 -16.58
CA PRO A 140 1.56 2.89 -16.66
C PRO A 140 0.43 3.29 -15.70
N ARG A 141 0.71 4.29 -14.89
CA ARG A 141 -0.30 4.96 -14.06
C ARG A 141 -0.37 6.39 -14.53
N PRO A 142 -1.21 6.69 -15.49
CA PRO A 142 -1.34 8.05 -15.98
C PRO A 142 -1.75 8.97 -14.83
N ILE A 143 -1.11 10.13 -14.76
CA ILE A 143 -1.44 11.18 -13.78
C ILE A 143 -2.43 12.19 -14.39
N ASP A 144 -2.96 11.89 -15.57
CA ASP A 144 -3.88 12.71 -16.34
C ASP A 144 -5.12 13.11 -15.54
N LEU A 145 -5.68 12.21 -14.72
CA LEU A 145 -6.80 12.51 -13.83
C LEU A 145 -6.44 13.59 -12.79
N HIS A 146 -5.24 13.51 -12.21
CA HIS A 146 -4.75 14.54 -11.28
C HIS A 146 -4.63 15.89 -11.98
N LEU A 147 -3.94 15.91 -13.14
CA LEU A 147 -3.68 17.14 -13.87
C LEU A 147 -4.97 17.76 -14.43
N SER A 148 -5.86 16.93 -14.97
CA SER A 148 -7.17 17.38 -15.47
C SER A 148 -8.00 18.00 -14.35
N ALA A 149 -8.07 17.37 -13.19
CA ALA A 149 -8.81 17.86 -12.04
C ALA A 149 -8.23 19.20 -11.53
N LEU A 150 -6.90 19.31 -11.38
CA LEU A 150 -6.26 20.54 -10.93
C LEU A 150 -6.42 21.70 -11.94
N ARG A 151 -6.40 21.41 -13.27
CA ARG A 151 -6.73 22.42 -14.29
C ARG A 151 -8.16 22.97 -14.12
N ARG A 152 -9.12 22.11 -13.76
CA ARG A 152 -10.49 22.54 -13.45
C ARG A 152 -10.57 23.47 -12.25
N LEU A 153 -9.66 23.33 -11.30
CA LEU A 153 -9.52 24.22 -10.13
C LEU A 153 -8.72 25.49 -10.42
N GLY A 154 -8.32 25.72 -11.69
CA GLY A 154 -7.64 26.92 -12.12
C GLY A 154 -6.11 26.84 -12.15
N ALA A 155 -5.54 25.63 -12.06
CA ALA A 155 -4.11 25.44 -12.25
C ALA A 155 -3.71 25.49 -13.73
N GLU A 156 -2.62 26.18 -14.02
CA GLU A 156 -1.90 26.15 -15.29
C GLU A 156 -0.76 25.14 -15.17
N ILE A 157 -0.78 24.12 -16.03
CA ILE A 157 0.17 23.00 -15.94
C ILE A 157 0.87 22.84 -17.28
N ARG A 158 2.20 22.92 -17.25
CA ARG A 158 3.10 22.68 -18.39
C ARG A 158 4.01 21.50 -18.11
N GLU A 159 4.37 20.80 -19.15
CA GLU A 159 5.30 19.68 -19.12
C GLU A 159 6.57 20.10 -19.87
N GLU A 160 7.66 20.27 -19.14
CA GLU A 160 8.93 20.72 -19.71
C GLU A 160 10.09 19.86 -19.17
N HIS A 161 10.90 19.32 -20.06
CA HIS A 161 12.12 18.54 -19.72
C HIS A 161 11.89 17.43 -18.68
N GLY A 162 10.75 16.73 -18.74
CA GLY A 162 10.43 15.65 -17.81
C GLY A 162 9.98 16.13 -16.42
N CYS A 163 9.63 17.43 -16.31
CA CYS A 163 9.08 18.04 -15.11
C CYS A 163 7.67 18.58 -15.36
N LEU A 164 6.84 18.53 -14.33
CA LEU A 164 5.58 19.23 -14.24
C LEU A 164 5.82 20.60 -13.62
N LEU A 165 5.50 21.66 -14.35
CA LEU A 165 5.49 23.03 -13.87
C LEU A 165 4.03 23.45 -13.69
N CYS A 166 3.60 23.59 -12.45
CA CYS A 166 2.23 23.90 -12.09
C CYS A 166 2.18 25.26 -11.41
N THR A 167 1.29 26.13 -11.86
CA THR A 167 1.05 27.44 -11.24
C THR A 167 -0.44 27.68 -11.04
N ALA A 168 -0.80 28.45 -10.04
CA ALA A 168 -2.16 28.92 -9.81
C ALA A 168 -2.16 30.46 -9.66
N PRO A 169 -2.01 31.23 -10.76
CA PRO A 169 -1.80 32.70 -10.69
C PRO A 169 -2.94 33.45 -10.02
N ARG A 170 -4.15 32.90 -10.05
CA ARG A 170 -5.34 33.46 -9.40
C ARG A 170 -5.73 32.72 -8.14
N GLY A 171 -4.85 31.83 -7.64
CA GLY A 171 -5.13 30.84 -6.58
C GLY A 171 -6.07 29.73 -7.05
N ILE A 172 -6.19 28.69 -6.24
CA ILE A 172 -7.14 27.59 -6.45
C ILE A 172 -8.57 28.12 -6.26
N ARG A 173 -9.48 27.75 -7.18
CA ARG A 173 -10.88 28.18 -7.17
C ARG A 173 -11.82 27.00 -7.21
N GLY A 174 -12.84 27.05 -6.39
CA GLY A 174 -13.92 26.08 -6.38
C GLY A 174 -14.56 25.91 -7.77
N SER A 175 -14.83 24.67 -8.13
CA SER A 175 -15.38 24.30 -9.42
C SER A 175 -16.09 22.94 -9.31
N HIS A 176 -16.89 22.61 -10.32
CA HIS A 176 -17.37 21.23 -10.50
C HIS A 176 -16.30 20.41 -11.20
N VAL A 177 -15.81 19.37 -10.52
CA VAL A 177 -14.82 18.42 -11.01
C VAL A 177 -15.45 17.04 -11.10
N SER A 178 -15.42 16.43 -12.28
CA SER A 178 -15.88 15.03 -12.48
C SER A 178 -14.69 14.18 -12.89
N LEU A 179 -14.42 13.10 -12.14
CA LEU A 179 -13.37 12.14 -12.49
C LEU A 179 -13.92 11.10 -13.46
N ALA A 180 -13.19 10.79 -14.54
CA ALA A 180 -13.56 9.73 -15.48
C ALA A 180 -13.50 8.33 -14.85
N PHE A 181 -12.70 8.18 -13.80
CA PHE A 181 -12.55 6.96 -13.01
C PHE A 181 -12.34 7.35 -11.52
N PRO A 182 -12.91 6.63 -10.54
CA PRO A 182 -12.75 6.93 -9.12
C PRO A 182 -11.32 6.64 -8.65
N SER A 183 -10.42 7.57 -8.96
CA SER A 183 -9.00 7.46 -8.60
C SER A 183 -8.77 8.01 -7.21
N VAL A 184 -8.21 7.18 -6.30
CA VAL A 184 -7.86 7.58 -4.94
C VAL A 184 -6.94 8.79 -4.94
N GLY A 185 -5.79 8.70 -5.64
CA GLY A 185 -4.82 9.78 -5.65
C GLY A 185 -5.32 11.09 -6.30
N ALA A 186 -6.17 11.02 -7.34
CA ALA A 186 -6.78 12.21 -7.93
C ALA A 186 -7.79 12.85 -6.97
N THR A 187 -8.60 12.03 -6.27
CA THR A 187 -9.52 12.49 -5.22
C THR A 187 -8.75 13.19 -4.08
N GLU A 188 -7.67 12.59 -3.59
CA GLU A 188 -6.78 13.18 -2.57
C GLU A 188 -6.23 14.55 -3.02
N ASN A 189 -5.71 14.64 -4.25
CA ASN A 189 -5.16 15.90 -4.78
C ASN A 189 -6.21 16.99 -4.91
N VAL A 190 -7.44 16.65 -5.33
CA VAL A 190 -8.55 17.64 -5.40
C VAL A 190 -8.91 18.13 -4.00
N ILE A 191 -9.06 17.21 -3.03
CA ILE A 191 -9.38 17.57 -1.64
C ILE A 191 -8.29 18.48 -1.08
N LEU A 192 -7.01 18.12 -1.22
CA LEU A 192 -5.88 18.88 -0.73
C LEU A 192 -5.79 20.28 -1.38
N ALA A 193 -5.98 20.37 -2.69
CA ALA A 193 -5.94 21.65 -3.39
C ALA A 193 -7.13 22.54 -3.03
N ALA A 194 -8.34 21.98 -2.97
CA ALA A 194 -9.56 22.74 -2.76
C ALA A 194 -9.77 23.17 -1.30
N ALA A 195 -9.17 22.47 -0.32
CA ALA A 195 -9.38 22.75 1.10
C ALA A 195 -9.06 24.19 1.51
N THR A 196 -8.08 24.83 0.86
CA THR A 196 -7.74 26.24 1.07
C THR A 196 -8.04 27.12 -0.16
N GLY A 197 -8.75 26.59 -1.15
CA GLY A 197 -9.18 27.30 -2.34
C GLY A 197 -10.28 28.34 -2.06
N ARG A 198 -10.63 29.15 -3.07
CA ARG A 198 -11.72 30.13 -2.96
C ARG A 198 -13.02 29.56 -3.52
N GLY A 199 -14.07 29.55 -2.72
CA GLY A 199 -15.40 29.04 -3.12
C GLY A 199 -15.58 27.57 -2.86
N THR A 200 -16.59 26.96 -3.47
CA THR A 200 -16.98 25.57 -3.24
C THR A 200 -16.57 24.68 -4.42
N THR A 201 -15.94 23.56 -4.14
CA THR A 201 -15.66 22.50 -5.10
C THR A 201 -16.64 21.35 -4.91
N VAL A 202 -17.27 20.90 -5.98
CA VAL A 202 -18.09 19.68 -6.02
C VAL A 202 -17.32 18.65 -6.84
N LEU A 203 -16.83 17.63 -6.19
CA LEU A 203 -16.10 16.51 -6.82
C LEU A 203 -17.04 15.34 -6.98
N THR A 204 -17.33 14.93 -8.23
CA THR A 204 -18.18 13.79 -8.57
C THR A 204 -17.35 12.62 -9.10
N ASN A 205 -17.85 11.41 -8.94
CA ASN A 205 -17.17 10.15 -9.20
C ASN A 205 -15.84 10.07 -8.41
N ALA A 206 -15.87 10.57 -7.17
CA ALA A 206 -14.77 10.48 -6.23
C ALA A 206 -14.51 9.04 -5.80
N ALA A 207 -13.28 8.75 -5.39
CA ALA A 207 -12.95 7.49 -4.73
C ALA A 207 -13.62 7.44 -3.33
N CYS A 208 -14.13 6.27 -2.96
CA CYS A 208 -14.88 6.06 -1.72
C CYS A 208 -14.06 5.29 -0.67
N GLU A 209 -12.78 5.06 -0.91
CA GLU A 209 -11.91 4.32 -0.01
C GLU A 209 -11.88 4.96 1.39
N PRO A 210 -11.81 4.15 2.47
CA PRO A 210 -11.78 4.63 3.85
C PRO A 210 -10.66 5.63 4.13
N GLU A 211 -9.56 5.55 3.37
CA GLU A 211 -8.43 6.46 3.45
C GLU A 211 -8.80 7.91 3.01
N ILE A 212 -9.81 8.05 2.15
CA ILE A 212 -10.37 9.37 1.77
C ILE A 212 -11.19 9.97 2.93
N GLU A 213 -11.96 9.12 3.63
CA GLU A 213 -12.68 9.56 4.83
C GLU A 213 -11.73 10.00 5.93
N ASP A 214 -10.63 9.25 6.13
CA ASP A 214 -9.62 9.55 7.14
C ASP A 214 -8.91 10.88 6.84
N LEU A 215 -8.57 11.14 5.58
CA LEU A 215 -8.02 12.42 5.11
C LEU A 215 -9.00 13.57 5.37
N ALA A 216 -10.27 13.41 5.01
CA ALA A 216 -11.29 14.45 5.21
C ALA A 216 -11.54 14.70 6.70
N ARG A 217 -11.56 13.65 7.53
CA ARG A 217 -11.71 13.75 8.99
C ARG A 217 -10.57 14.53 9.61
N TYR A 218 -9.34 14.27 9.20
CA TYR A 218 -8.16 15.02 9.64
C TYR A 218 -8.25 16.49 9.22
N LEU A 219 -8.51 16.78 7.94
CA LEU A 219 -8.60 18.14 7.43
C LEU A 219 -9.73 18.92 8.10
N ASN A 220 -10.89 18.32 8.34
CA ASN A 220 -12.00 18.95 9.08
C ASN A 220 -11.61 19.30 10.52
N ARG A 221 -10.82 18.45 11.19
CA ARG A 221 -10.24 18.78 12.51
C ARG A 221 -9.24 19.93 12.44
N CYS A 222 -8.56 20.12 11.29
CA CYS A 222 -7.70 21.26 11.03
C CYS A 222 -8.48 22.56 10.69
N GLY A 223 -9.80 22.49 10.56
CA GLY A 223 -10.68 23.62 10.24
C GLY A 223 -11.18 23.67 8.80
N ALA A 224 -10.95 22.62 8.00
CA ALA A 224 -11.57 22.51 6.66
C ALA A 224 -13.09 22.24 6.78
N LYS A 225 -13.76 22.36 5.64
CA LYS A 225 -15.20 22.10 5.50
C LYS A 225 -15.40 21.12 4.34
N ILE A 226 -15.31 19.83 4.65
CA ILE A 226 -15.41 18.72 3.68
C ILE A 226 -16.55 17.82 4.10
N SER A 227 -17.47 17.51 3.19
CA SER A 227 -18.58 16.60 3.37
C SER A 227 -18.68 15.61 2.22
N GLY A 228 -19.34 14.45 2.42
CA GLY A 228 -19.50 13.39 1.42
C GLY A 228 -18.23 12.56 1.18
N ALA A 229 -17.17 12.70 1.98
CA ALA A 229 -16.02 11.80 1.90
C ALA A 229 -16.46 10.37 2.23
N GLY A 230 -16.04 9.40 1.40
CA GLY A 230 -16.55 8.02 1.45
C GLY A 230 -17.73 7.79 0.51
N GLU A 231 -18.30 8.84 -0.06
CA GLU A 231 -19.32 8.80 -1.10
C GLU A 231 -18.75 9.20 -2.47
N SER A 232 -19.49 8.93 -3.53
CA SER A 232 -19.09 9.28 -4.90
C SER A 232 -19.12 10.79 -5.19
N CYS A 233 -19.69 11.59 -4.29
CA CYS A 233 -19.75 13.05 -4.37
C CYS A 233 -19.20 13.67 -3.12
N VAL A 234 -18.10 14.42 -3.26
CA VAL A 234 -17.43 15.14 -2.16
C VAL A 234 -17.58 16.65 -2.38
N ILE A 235 -18.03 17.36 -1.36
CA ILE A 235 -18.18 18.83 -1.36
C ILE A 235 -17.09 19.41 -0.47
N ILE A 236 -16.30 20.36 -1.00
CA ILE A 236 -15.23 21.03 -0.30
C ILE A 236 -15.48 22.55 -0.35
N GLU A 237 -15.77 23.16 0.80
CA GLU A 237 -15.82 24.59 0.93
C GLU A 237 -14.44 25.10 1.34
N GLY A 238 -13.78 25.88 0.47
CA GLY A 238 -12.44 26.38 0.74
C GLY A 238 -12.42 27.34 1.93
N VAL A 239 -11.41 27.20 2.78
CA VAL A 239 -11.20 28.04 3.97
C VAL A 239 -9.88 28.81 3.86
N PRO A 240 -9.76 30.00 4.52
CA PRO A 240 -8.56 30.84 4.37
C PRO A 240 -7.30 30.24 5.02
N ALA A 241 -7.42 29.37 6.00
CA ALA A 241 -6.29 28.74 6.67
C ALA A 241 -6.70 27.44 7.39
N LEU A 242 -5.75 26.52 7.51
CA LEU A 242 -5.86 25.32 8.31
C LEU A 242 -4.83 25.34 9.44
N CYS A 243 -5.21 24.80 10.61
CA CYS A 243 -4.34 24.70 11.77
C CYS A 243 -4.02 23.22 12.04
N GLY A 244 -2.73 22.92 12.24
CA GLY A 244 -2.29 21.58 12.60
C GLY A 244 -2.94 21.08 13.89
N THR A 245 -3.23 19.79 13.93
CA THR A 245 -3.87 19.14 15.06
C THR A 245 -3.33 17.71 15.23
N GLU A 246 -3.74 17.07 16.31
CA GLU A 246 -3.45 15.66 16.54
C GLU A 246 -4.47 14.78 15.81
N HIS A 247 -3.99 13.72 15.16
CA HIS A 247 -4.82 12.73 14.49
C HIS A 247 -4.19 11.32 14.63
N THR A 248 -5.02 10.31 14.81
CA THR A 248 -4.59 8.91 14.81
C THR A 248 -4.84 8.31 13.44
N VAL A 249 -3.78 7.83 12.80
CA VAL A 249 -3.87 7.14 11.50
C VAL A 249 -4.73 5.89 11.65
N MET A 250 -5.67 5.70 10.75
CA MET A 250 -6.57 4.54 10.75
C MET A 250 -5.79 3.21 10.61
N PRO A 251 -6.33 2.07 11.06
CA PRO A 251 -5.68 0.77 10.89
C PRO A 251 -5.58 0.35 9.41
N ASP A 252 -4.48 -0.34 9.06
CA ASP A 252 -4.21 -0.80 7.69
C ASP A 252 -4.99 -2.07 7.36
N ARG A 253 -6.10 -1.91 6.63
CA ARG A 253 -6.96 -3.02 6.17
C ARG A 253 -6.24 -4.03 5.28
N ILE A 254 -5.20 -3.63 4.56
CA ILE A 254 -4.44 -4.53 3.68
C ILE A 254 -3.37 -5.30 4.47
N ALA A 255 -2.72 -4.66 5.46
CA ALA A 255 -1.87 -5.38 6.39
C ALA A 255 -2.67 -6.42 7.20
N ALA A 256 -3.88 -6.05 7.65
CA ALA A 256 -4.81 -6.99 8.29
C ALA A 256 -5.10 -8.20 7.39
N ALA A 257 -5.51 -7.97 6.13
CA ALA A 257 -5.77 -9.02 5.15
C ALA A 257 -4.55 -9.92 4.92
N THR A 258 -3.33 -9.36 4.98
CA THR A 258 -2.08 -10.12 4.80
C THR A 258 -1.85 -11.11 5.94
N TYR A 259 -2.00 -10.68 7.19
CA TYR A 259 -1.86 -11.58 8.35
C TYR A 259 -3.01 -12.59 8.43
N MET A 260 -4.22 -12.19 8.02
CA MET A 260 -5.36 -13.12 7.86
C MET A 260 -5.01 -14.22 6.84
N ALA A 261 -4.48 -13.84 5.66
CA ALA A 261 -4.07 -14.80 4.63
C ALA A 261 -2.95 -15.74 5.13
N ALA A 262 -1.96 -15.21 5.86
CA ALA A 262 -0.89 -16.01 6.45
C ALA A 262 -1.43 -17.05 7.43
N ALA A 263 -2.39 -16.70 8.28
CA ALA A 263 -3.07 -17.64 9.17
C ALA A 263 -3.93 -18.64 8.37
N ALA A 264 -4.66 -18.19 7.36
CA ALA A 264 -5.55 -19.02 6.55
C ALA A 264 -4.79 -20.13 5.81
N VAL A 265 -3.69 -19.80 5.11
CA VAL A 265 -2.91 -20.78 4.33
C VAL A 265 -2.14 -21.77 5.19
N THR A 266 -1.98 -21.50 6.48
CA THR A 266 -1.29 -22.38 7.45
C THR A 266 -2.26 -23.15 8.35
N GLY A 267 -3.58 -23.06 8.14
CA GLY A 267 -4.60 -23.68 8.97
C GLY A 267 -4.62 -23.11 10.40
N GLY A 268 -4.23 -21.86 10.58
CA GLY A 268 -3.98 -21.23 11.86
C GLY A 268 -5.18 -20.58 12.53
N THR A 269 -4.92 -19.96 13.69
CA THR A 269 -5.89 -19.16 14.43
C THR A 269 -5.25 -17.81 14.77
N LEU A 270 -5.88 -16.73 14.36
CA LEU A 270 -5.32 -15.39 14.50
C LEU A 270 -6.33 -14.45 15.15
N ARG A 271 -5.90 -13.75 16.18
CA ARG A 271 -6.60 -12.61 16.73
C ARG A 271 -5.92 -11.32 16.28
N LEU A 272 -6.64 -10.49 15.53
CA LEU A 272 -6.19 -9.14 15.16
C LEU A 272 -6.86 -8.11 16.07
N ARG A 273 -6.07 -7.19 16.62
CA ARG A 273 -6.55 -6.00 17.33
C ARG A 273 -6.36 -4.75 16.50
N ASN A 274 -7.05 -3.69 16.84
CA ASN A 274 -7.03 -2.43 16.12
C ASN A 274 -7.42 -2.64 14.64
N ILE A 275 -8.66 -3.06 14.44
CA ILE A 275 -9.24 -3.32 13.11
C ILE A 275 -10.60 -2.64 13.02
N ASP A 276 -10.87 -2.03 11.87
CA ASP A 276 -12.19 -1.52 11.52
C ASP A 276 -12.89 -2.53 10.60
N HIS A 277 -13.89 -3.20 11.12
CA HIS A 277 -14.62 -4.25 10.42
C HIS A 277 -15.39 -3.71 9.22
N THR A 278 -15.81 -2.45 9.24
CA THR A 278 -16.55 -1.82 8.14
C THR A 278 -15.72 -1.71 6.88
N HIS A 279 -14.39 -1.55 7.04
CA HIS A 279 -13.44 -1.44 5.94
C HIS A 279 -13.05 -2.79 5.31
N MET A 280 -13.46 -3.92 5.93
CA MET A 280 -13.01 -5.26 5.60
C MET A 280 -14.06 -6.14 4.90
N ARG A 281 -15.29 -5.68 4.72
CA ARG A 281 -16.45 -6.51 4.32
C ARG A 281 -16.20 -7.34 3.06
N SER A 282 -15.67 -6.74 1.99
CA SER A 282 -15.37 -7.48 0.74
C SER A 282 -14.23 -8.50 0.90
N VAL A 283 -13.27 -8.22 1.80
CA VAL A 283 -12.19 -9.14 2.15
C VAL A 283 -12.74 -10.30 2.99
N TYR A 284 -13.54 -10.01 4.01
CA TYR A 284 -14.16 -11.04 4.88
C TYR A 284 -14.95 -12.05 4.05
N ALA A 285 -15.76 -11.58 3.10
CA ALA A 285 -16.53 -12.46 2.22
C ALA A 285 -15.66 -13.50 1.50
N ALA A 286 -14.46 -13.12 1.03
CA ALA A 286 -13.53 -14.05 0.38
C ALA A 286 -12.94 -15.08 1.37
N PHE A 287 -12.67 -14.66 2.61
CA PHE A 287 -12.18 -15.57 3.66
C PHE A 287 -13.27 -16.53 4.13
N GLU A 288 -14.49 -16.07 4.31
CA GLU A 288 -15.64 -16.91 4.65
C GLU A 288 -15.95 -17.92 3.54
N GLU A 289 -15.93 -17.49 2.27
CA GLU A 289 -16.05 -18.40 1.13
C GLU A 289 -14.94 -19.47 1.10
N SER A 290 -13.73 -19.10 1.54
CA SER A 290 -12.63 -20.06 1.66
C SER A 290 -12.78 -21.04 2.85
N GLY A 291 -13.85 -20.91 3.64
CA GLY A 291 -14.15 -21.77 4.80
C GLY A 291 -13.54 -21.28 6.11
N CYS A 292 -12.95 -20.08 6.15
CA CYS A 292 -12.52 -19.48 7.42
C CYS A 292 -13.73 -19.03 8.25
N VAL A 293 -13.65 -19.25 9.55
CA VAL A 293 -14.64 -18.72 10.51
C VAL A 293 -14.11 -17.42 11.06
N LEU A 294 -14.90 -16.36 10.90
CA LEU A 294 -14.60 -15.02 11.40
C LEU A 294 -15.53 -14.66 12.56
N SER A 295 -14.98 -14.17 13.66
CA SER A 295 -15.75 -13.65 14.81
C SER A 295 -15.29 -12.24 15.14
N GLU A 296 -16.21 -11.28 14.99
CA GLU A 296 -15.97 -9.87 15.27
C GLU A 296 -16.28 -9.55 16.72
N SER A 297 -15.43 -8.76 17.34
CA SER A 297 -15.64 -8.17 18.67
C SER A 297 -15.06 -6.75 18.66
N ASP A 298 -15.32 -5.94 19.69
CA ASP A 298 -14.91 -4.53 19.77
C ASP A 298 -13.44 -4.30 19.37
N GLY A 299 -13.24 -3.79 18.13
CA GLY A 299 -11.92 -3.50 17.58
C GLY A 299 -11.00 -4.72 17.40
N ALA A 300 -11.52 -5.95 17.48
CA ALA A 300 -10.76 -7.17 17.30
C ALA A 300 -11.50 -8.18 16.42
N LEU A 301 -10.74 -8.95 15.64
CA LEU A 301 -11.18 -10.03 14.78
C LEU A 301 -10.50 -11.33 15.22
N LEU A 302 -11.28 -12.37 15.44
CA LEU A 302 -10.78 -13.74 15.56
C LEU A 302 -11.02 -14.47 14.24
N LEU A 303 -9.96 -15.01 13.62
CA LEU A 303 -10.00 -15.86 12.46
C LEU A 303 -9.58 -17.27 12.85
N CYS A 304 -10.41 -18.27 12.50
CA CYS A 304 -10.08 -19.67 12.58
C CYS A 304 -10.09 -20.27 11.17
N ALA A 305 -8.96 -20.72 10.69
CA ALA A 305 -8.83 -21.33 9.36
C ALA A 305 -9.18 -22.82 9.40
N PRO A 306 -9.80 -23.36 8.34
CA PRO A 306 -10.01 -24.80 8.18
C PRO A 306 -8.67 -25.50 7.91
N GLU A 307 -8.63 -26.83 8.05
CA GLU A 307 -7.44 -27.63 7.70
C GLU A 307 -7.08 -27.50 6.21
N ARG A 308 -8.08 -27.31 5.34
CA ARG A 308 -7.91 -27.07 3.92
C ARG A 308 -8.93 -26.03 3.42
N LEU A 309 -8.43 -25.00 2.75
CA LEU A 309 -9.25 -23.92 2.21
C LEU A 309 -10.15 -24.41 1.07
N GLN A 310 -11.37 -23.88 1.02
CA GLN A 310 -12.29 -24.02 -0.11
C GLN A 310 -11.92 -23.04 -1.22
N PRO A 311 -12.38 -23.24 -2.46
CA PRO A 311 -12.10 -22.32 -3.55
C PRO A 311 -12.87 -21.00 -3.35
N VAL A 312 -12.18 -19.88 -3.50
CA VAL A 312 -12.82 -18.58 -3.67
C VAL A 312 -13.15 -18.46 -5.15
N ARG A 313 -14.41 -18.73 -5.51
CA ARG A 313 -14.80 -18.99 -6.91
C ARG A 313 -14.51 -17.83 -7.85
N HIS A 314 -14.92 -16.63 -7.46
CA HIS A 314 -14.79 -15.43 -8.29
C HIS A 314 -14.30 -14.24 -7.48
N VAL A 315 -13.13 -13.73 -7.80
CA VAL A 315 -12.59 -12.49 -7.25
C VAL A 315 -12.48 -11.47 -8.37
N ARG A 316 -13.20 -10.34 -8.25
CA ARG A 316 -13.10 -9.23 -9.20
C ARG A 316 -12.66 -7.98 -8.44
N THR A 317 -11.51 -7.43 -8.82
CA THR A 317 -11.06 -6.18 -8.22
C THR A 317 -11.89 -5.01 -8.72
N MET A 318 -12.31 -4.17 -7.79
CA MET A 318 -13.18 -3.01 -8.06
C MET A 318 -12.78 -1.87 -7.09
N PRO A 319 -13.06 -0.60 -7.45
CA PRO A 319 -13.02 0.48 -6.46
C PRO A 319 -13.88 0.16 -5.24
N TYR A 320 -13.51 0.71 -4.08
CA TYR A 320 -14.26 0.51 -2.85
C TYR A 320 -15.75 0.91 -3.00
N PRO A 321 -16.71 0.14 -2.45
CA PRO A 321 -16.56 -0.97 -1.49
C PRO A 321 -16.32 -2.36 -2.12
N GLY A 322 -15.97 -2.42 -3.41
CA GLY A 322 -15.61 -3.67 -4.07
C GLY A 322 -14.31 -4.29 -3.52
N PHE A 323 -13.92 -5.44 -4.08
CA PHE A 323 -12.74 -6.15 -3.61
C PHE A 323 -11.45 -5.37 -3.96
N PRO A 324 -10.60 -5.04 -2.96
CA PRO A 324 -9.43 -4.21 -3.18
C PRO A 324 -8.33 -4.95 -3.95
N THR A 325 -7.79 -4.32 -5.00
CA THR A 325 -6.67 -4.86 -5.78
C THR A 325 -5.44 -5.16 -4.92
N ASP A 326 -5.24 -4.44 -3.80
CA ASP A 326 -4.12 -4.65 -2.88
C ASP A 326 -4.21 -5.97 -2.10
N ALA A 327 -5.40 -6.55 -1.93
CA ALA A 327 -5.59 -7.87 -1.30
C ALA A 327 -5.62 -9.03 -2.32
N GLN A 328 -5.63 -8.73 -3.61
CA GLN A 328 -5.79 -9.72 -4.69
C GLN A 328 -4.71 -10.82 -4.64
N ALA A 329 -3.43 -10.45 -4.53
CA ALA A 329 -2.32 -11.39 -4.51
C ALA A 329 -2.38 -12.34 -3.29
N LEU A 330 -2.89 -11.86 -2.15
CA LEU A 330 -3.03 -12.64 -0.93
C LEU A 330 -4.10 -13.73 -1.05
N VAL A 331 -5.28 -13.35 -1.57
CA VAL A 331 -6.37 -14.30 -1.80
C VAL A 331 -6.03 -15.25 -2.94
N MET A 332 -5.20 -14.84 -3.90
CA MET A 332 -4.65 -15.73 -4.93
C MET A 332 -3.77 -16.83 -4.34
N VAL A 333 -2.95 -16.54 -3.32
CA VAL A 333 -2.18 -17.57 -2.59
C VAL A 333 -3.12 -18.52 -1.86
N MET A 334 -4.18 -18.01 -1.20
CA MET A 334 -5.20 -18.88 -0.57
C MET A 334 -5.84 -19.82 -1.58
N ALA A 335 -6.23 -19.31 -2.75
CA ALA A 335 -6.78 -20.11 -3.85
C ALA A 335 -5.77 -21.14 -4.36
N ALA A 336 -4.48 -20.79 -4.45
CA ALA A 336 -3.44 -21.69 -4.94
C ALA A 336 -3.23 -22.92 -4.04
N VAL A 337 -3.44 -22.82 -2.71
CA VAL A 337 -3.36 -23.96 -1.76
C VAL A 337 -4.73 -24.53 -1.39
N GLY A 338 -5.80 -23.94 -1.87
CA GLY A 338 -7.18 -24.38 -1.65
C GLY A 338 -7.57 -25.62 -2.46
N CYS A 339 -8.85 -25.97 -2.38
CA CYS A 339 -9.46 -26.98 -3.26
C CYS A 339 -10.02 -26.32 -4.53
N GLY A 340 -10.13 -27.07 -5.62
CA GLY A 340 -10.90 -26.66 -6.81
C GLY A 340 -10.28 -25.53 -7.62
N THR A 341 -11.14 -24.82 -8.35
CA THR A 341 -10.71 -23.76 -9.28
C THR A 341 -11.27 -22.42 -8.86
N SER A 342 -10.45 -21.39 -8.97
CA SER A 342 -10.79 -19.99 -8.70
C SER A 342 -10.49 -19.12 -9.92
N ILE A 343 -11.32 -18.08 -10.16
CA ILE A 343 -11.15 -17.13 -11.27
C ILE A 343 -10.97 -15.74 -10.69
N PHE A 344 -9.91 -15.07 -11.09
CA PHE A 344 -9.60 -13.70 -10.70
C PHE A 344 -9.68 -12.77 -11.90
N VAL A 345 -10.32 -11.61 -11.75
CA VAL A 345 -10.42 -10.58 -12.79
C VAL A 345 -9.86 -9.27 -12.22
N GLU A 346 -8.73 -8.81 -12.75
CA GLU A 346 -8.10 -7.57 -12.34
C GLU A 346 -8.56 -6.40 -13.23
N ASN A 347 -9.30 -5.46 -12.65
CA ASN A 347 -9.85 -4.31 -13.37
C ASN A 347 -9.15 -2.98 -13.06
N ILE A 348 -8.25 -2.95 -12.07
CA ILE A 348 -7.63 -1.71 -11.59
C ILE A 348 -6.26 -1.48 -12.25
N PHE A 349 -5.42 -2.52 -12.33
CA PHE A 349 -4.06 -2.41 -12.86
C PHE A 349 -3.77 -3.43 -13.94
N GLU A 350 -3.05 -3.00 -14.99
CA GLU A 350 -2.71 -3.86 -16.13
C GLU A 350 -1.72 -4.97 -15.77
N ASN A 351 -0.68 -4.65 -14.98
CA ASN A 351 0.41 -5.58 -14.66
C ASN A 351 0.36 -6.09 -13.21
N ARG A 352 -0.85 -6.34 -12.68
CA ARG A 352 -1.00 -6.77 -11.28
C ARG A 352 -0.58 -8.22 -11.05
N TYR A 353 -0.47 -9.02 -12.08
CA TYR A 353 -0.16 -10.45 -12.01
C TYR A 353 1.35 -10.78 -12.10
N LYS A 354 2.26 -9.83 -11.95
CA LYS A 354 3.72 -10.07 -12.01
C LYS A 354 4.20 -11.18 -11.07
N HIS A 355 3.63 -11.26 -9.86
CA HIS A 355 3.95 -12.27 -8.87
C HIS A 355 3.54 -13.70 -9.26
N VAL A 356 2.71 -13.88 -10.30
CA VAL A 356 2.20 -15.21 -10.70
C VAL A 356 3.33 -16.11 -11.20
N GLY A 357 4.30 -15.57 -11.94
CA GLY A 357 5.47 -16.35 -12.37
C GLY A 357 6.21 -16.97 -11.19
N GLU A 358 6.39 -16.20 -10.12
CA GLU A 358 7.07 -16.65 -8.91
C GLU A 358 6.20 -17.61 -8.07
N LEU A 359 4.87 -17.44 -8.04
CA LEU A 359 3.96 -18.44 -7.43
C LEU A 359 4.00 -19.77 -8.18
N ASN A 360 4.03 -19.74 -9.53
CA ASN A 360 4.18 -20.95 -10.34
C ASN A 360 5.52 -21.65 -10.09
N ARG A 361 6.59 -20.90 -9.80
CA ARG A 361 7.89 -21.44 -9.37
C ARG A 361 7.80 -22.19 -8.03
N LEU A 362 6.92 -21.76 -7.13
CA LEU A 362 6.59 -22.46 -5.89
C LEU A 362 5.67 -23.68 -6.12
N GLY A 363 5.28 -23.97 -7.36
CA GLY A 363 4.43 -25.09 -7.73
C GLY A 363 2.94 -24.78 -7.79
N ALA A 364 2.54 -23.52 -7.75
CA ALA A 364 1.15 -23.14 -8.03
C ALA A 364 0.77 -23.43 -9.49
N ARG A 365 -0.53 -23.57 -9.75
CA ARG A 365 -1.09 -23.76 -11.09
C ARG A 365 -1.96 -22.57 -11.46
N ILE A 366 -1.33 -21.54 -11.99
CA ILE A 366 -1.99 -20.29 -12.34
C ILE A 366 -1.73 -19.98 -13.81
N LYS A 367 -2.81 -19.77 -14.57
CA LYS A 367 -2.75 -19.27 -15.96
C LYS A 367 -3.34 -17.87 -16.01
N VAL A 368 -2.67 -16.97 -16.70
CA VAL A 368 -3.11 -15.58 -16.88
C VAL A 368 -3.32 -15.30 -18.36
N GLU A 369 -4.49 -14.74 -18.70
CA GLU A 369 -4.83 -14.23 -20.02
C GLU A 369 -5.44 -12.84 -19.88
N GLY A 370 -4.69 -11.81 -20.29
CA GLY A 370 -5.08 -10.42 -20.13
C GLY A 370 -5.39 -10.06 -18.68
N LYS A 371 -6.65 -9.75 -18.39
CA LYS A 371 -7.12 -9.38 -17.03
C LYS A 371 -7.59 -10.57 -16.19
N VAL A 372 -7.61 -11.78 -16.75
CA VAL A 372 -8.15 -12.96 -16.10
C VAL A 372 -7.03 -13.91 -15.68
N ALA A 373 -7.07 -14.35 -14.43
CA ALA A 373 -6.25 -15.44 -13.94
C ALA A 373 -7.13 -16.61 -13.50
N VAL A 374 -6.78 -17.82 -13.94
CA VAL A 374 -7.42 -19.07 -13.53
C VAL A 374 -6.43 -19.83 -12.65
N ILE A 375 -6.86 -20.19 -11.45
CA ILE A 375 -6.05 -20.86 -10.43
C ILE A 375 -6.65 -22.22 -10.16
N GLU A 376 -5.88 -23.27 -10.38
CA GLU A 376 -6.19 -24.62 -9.91
C GLU A 376 -5.47 -24.86 -8.58
N GLY A 377 -6.23 -25.06 -7.51
CA GLY A 377 -5.67 -25.30 -6.19
C GLY A 377 -4.84 -26.57 -6.15
N VAL A 378 -3.64 -26.49 -5.56
CA VAL A 378 -2.74 -27.62 -5.36
C VAL A 378 -2.75 -28.07 -3.90
N ARG A 379 -2.39 -29.34 -3.67
CA ARG A 379 -2.35 -29.87 -2.30
C ARG A 379 -1.25 -29.24 -1.46
N LYS A 380 -0.10 -28.93 -2.06
CA LYS A 380 1.06 -28.30 -1.40
C LYS A 380 1.88 -27.51 -2.42
N LEU A 381 2.42 -26.39 -1.97
CA LEU A 381 3.51 -25.68 -2.63
C LEU A 381 4.85 -26.26 -2.19
N SER A 382 5.91 -25.96 -2.92
CA SER A 382 7.29 -26.34 -2.60
C SER A 382 8.15 -25.11 -2.46
N GLY A 383 9.02 -25.07 -1.46
CA GLY A 383 9.95 -23.97 -1.25
C GLY A 383 10.87 -23.77 -2.45
N ALA A 384 11.12 -22.52 -2.80
CA ALA A 384 11.99 -22.13 -3.89
C ALA A 384 12.61 -20.74 -3.65
N ALA A 385 13.59 -20.38 -4.47
CA ALA A 385 14.10 -19.00 -4.58
C ALA A 385 13.19 -18.21 -5.49
N VAL A 386 12.62 -17.10 -4.99
CA VAL A 386 11.67 -16.21 -5.67
C VAL A 386 12.01 -14.75 -5.43
N CYS A 387 11.54 -13.83 -6.29
CA CYS A 387 11.83 -12.41 -6.20
C CYS A 387 10.58 -11.57 -5.99
N ALA A 388 10.63 -10.67 -5.01
CA ALA A 388 9.62 -9.62 -4.88
C ALA A 388 9.87 -8.55 -5.96
N GLU A 389 8.93 -8.34 -6.85
CA GLU A 389 8.97 -7.29 -7.87
C GLU A 389 8.08 -6.10 -7.52
N GLU A 390 7.16 -6.27 -6.58
CA GLU A 390 6.29 -5.22 -6.06
C GLU A 390 5.84 -5.55 -4.62
N LEU A 391 5.25 -4.56 -3.94
CA LEU A 391 4.92 -4.60 -2.52
C LEU A 391 4.00 -5.78 -2.14
N ARG A 392 2.83 -5.89 -2.80
CA ARG A 392 1.79 -6.86 -2.40
C ARG A 392 2.08 -8.27 -2.87
N GLY A 393 2.63 -8.40 -4.08
CA GLY A 393 3.15 -9.67 -4.57
C GLY A 393 4.30 -10.19 -3.73
N GLY A 394 5.25 -9.31 -3.33
CA GLY A 394 6.33 -9.70 -2.44
C GLY A 394 5.83 -10.26 -1.10
N ALA A 395 4.86 -9.59 -0.47
CA ALA A 395 4.24 -10.09 0.75
C ALA A 395 3.48 -11.41 0.50
N ALA A 396 2.80 -11.54 -0.64
CA ALA A 396 2.11 -12.77 -1.03
C ALA A 396 3.08 -13.95 -1.21
N LEU A 397 4.30 -13.71 -1.75
CA LEU A 397 5.34 -14.74 -1.86
C LEU A 397 5.83 -15.23 -0.49
N VAL A 398 5.96 -14.32 0.49
CA VAL A 398 6.26 -14.72 1.89
C VAL A 398 5.12 -15.57 2.45
N VAL A 399 3.86 -15.16 2.25
CA VAL A 399 2.67 -15.91 2.67
C VAL A 399 2.62 -17.28 2.01
N ALA A 400 2.93 -17.39 0.71
CA ALA A 400 3.03 -18.66 -0.01
C ALA A 400 4.14 -19.55 0.56
N GLY A 401 5.29 -18.95 0.92
CA GLY A 401 6.40 -19.65 1.59
C GLY A 401 6.01 -20.27 2.94
N LEU A 402 5.10 -19.64 3.71
CA LEU A 402 4.60 -20.20 4.98
C LEU A 402 3.81 -21.51 4.78
N ALA A 403 3.11 -21.63 3.63
CA ALA A 403 2.35 -22.83 3.28
C ALA A 403 3.17 -23.87 2.50
N ALA A 404 4.34 -23.50 2.01
CA ALA A 404 5.18 -24.36 1.18
C ALA A 404 5.95 -25.40 2.00
N ARG A 405 6.21 -26.58 1.42
CA ARG A 405 7.11 -27.57 2.00
C ARG A 405 8.57 -27.12 1.82
N GLY A 406 9.35 -27.13 2.89
CA GLY A 406 10.77 -26.78 2.89
C GLY A 406 11.01 -25.29 3.07
N GLU A 407 12.07 -24.76 2.46
CA GLU A 407 12.49 -23.38 2.63
C GLU A 407 12.22 -22.55 1.36
N THR A 408 11.65 -21.36 1.54
CA THR A 408 11.45 -20.36 0.48
C THR A 408 12.34 -19.16 0.77
N GLN A 409 13.10 -18.71 -0.22
CA GLN A 409 13.92 -17.52 -0.13
C GLN A 409 13.32 -16.43 -1.02
N VAL A 410 12.81 -15.35 -0.40
CA VAL A 410 12.21 -14.21 -1.10
C VAL A 410 13.22 -13.07 -1.18
N PHE A 411 13.74 -12.82 -2.38
CA PHE A 411 14.69 -11.74 -2.66
C PHE A 411 14.01 -10.38 -2.76
N CYS A 412 14.80 -9.30 -2.67
CA CYS A 412 14.36 -7.90 -2.76
C CYS A 412 13.28 -7.50 -1.75
N PRO A 413 13.45 -7.77 -0.45
CA PRO A 413 12.46 -7.47 0.59
C PRO A 413 12.20 -5.97 0.76
N SER A 414 13.01 -5.10 0.20
CA SER A 414 12.80 -3.64 0.19
C SER A 414 11.45 -3.23 -0.41
N TYR A 415 10.90 -4.02 -1.34
CA TYR A 415 9.53 -3.80 -1.81
C TYR A 415 8.50 -4.03 -0.70
N ILE A 416 8.70 -5.04 0.16
CA ILE A 416 7.81 -5.37 1.28
C ILE A 416 7.88 -4.29 2.36
N ASP A 417 9.08 -3.76 2.65
CA ASP A 417 9.34 -2.69 3.64
C ASP A 417 8.57 -1.38 3.33
N ARG A 418 8.09 -1.22 2.11
CA ARG A 418 7.27 -0.08 1.70
C ARG A 418 5.88 -0.08 2.34
N GLY A 419 5.36 -1.23 2.79
CA GLY A 419 3.99 -1.34 3.27
C GLY A 419 3.80 -2.14 4.54
N TYR A 420 4.82 -2.82 5.05
CA TYR A 420 4.71 -3.65 6.25
C TYR A 420 5.75 -3.28 7.28
N GLU A 421 5.30 -2.83 8.45
CA GLU A 421 6.16 -2.55 9.59
C GLU A 421 6.55 -3.85 10.29
N ARG A 422 7.86 -4.09 10.47
CA ARG A 422 8.39 -5.25 11.22
C ARG A 422 7.82 -6.59 10.77
N PHE A 423 7.64 -6.78 9.46
CA PHE A 423 6.90 -7.90 8.88
C PHE A 423 7.37 -9.27 9.43
N GLU A 424 8.67 -9.54 9.40
CA GLU A 424 9.24 -10.81 9.87
C GLU A 424 9.08 -10.97 11.40
N LYS A 425 9.17 -9.87 12.16
CA LYS A 425 8.96 -9.90 13.61
C LYS A 425 7.51 -10.27 13.94
N ASN A 426 6.56 -9.67 13.24
CA ASN A 426 5.15 -9.92 13.42
C ASN A 426 4.79 -11.37 13.04
N LEU A 427 5.30 -11.88 11.93
CA LEU A 427 5.11 -13.29 11.55
C LEU A 427 5.72 -14.24 12.58
N ARG A 428 6.92 -13.94 13.12
CA ARG A 428 7.54 -14.75 14.18
C ARG A 428 6.74 -14.76 15.47
N SER A 429 6.12 -13.62 15.85
CA SER A 429 5.27 -13.60 17.05
C SER A 429 4.02 -14.49 16.92
N LEU A 430 3.63 -14.83 15.69
CA LEU A 430 2.55 -15.76 15.38
C LEU A 430 3.04 -17.23 15.21
N GLY A 431 4.33 -17.49 15.40
CA GLY A 431 4.92 -18.84 15.31
C GLY A 431 5.59 -19.16 13.97
N ALA A 432 5.71 -18.20 13.04
CA ALA A 432 6.41 -18.43 11.79
C ALA A 432 7.93 -18.56 12.00
N GLN A 433 8.57 -19.42 11.21
CA GLN A 433 10.02 -19.48 11.09
C GLN A 433 10.47 -18.61 9.91
N VAL A 434 10.67 -17.34 10.18
CA VAL A 434 11.03 -16.32 9.17
C VAL A 434 12.23 -15.53 9.65
N ARG A 435 13.22 -15.32 8.78
CA ARG A 435 14.38 -14.48 9.07
C ARG A 435 14.82 -13.70 7.84
N ARG A 436 15.33 -12.48 8.06
CA ARG A 436 16.01 -11.69 7.03
C ARG A 436 17.48 -12.13 6.95
N ILE A 437 17.96 -12.30 5.72
CA ILE A 437 19.36 -12.59 5.39
C ILE A 437 19.90 -11.41 4.58
N GLY A 438 21.06 -10.91 4.91
CA GLY A 438 21.73 -9.79 4.25
C GLY A 438 22.60 -9.00 5.22
N PRO A 439 23.34 -7.98 4.73
CA PRO A 439 24.16 -7.15 5.60
C PRO A 439 23.28 -6.47 6.65
N LYS A 440 23.75 -6.49 7.90
CA LYS A 440 23.10 -5.77 9.00
C LYS A 440 22.97 -4.29 8.61
N ARG A 441 21.74 -3.78 8.49
CA ARG A 441 21.53 -2.33 8.48
C ARG A 441 22.02 -1.82 9.84
N GLU A 442 23.07 -1.02 9.85
CA GLU A 442 23.37 -0.18 11.00
C GLU A 442 22.14 0.69 11.23
N THR A 443 21.47 0.46 12.34
CA THR A 443 20.42 1.34 12.84
C THR A 443 21.09 2.68 13.11
N LEU A 444 20.87 3.65 12.27
CA LEU A 444 21.10 5.05 12.63
C LEU A 444 20.21 5.34 13.83
N THR A 445 20.80 5.16 14.99
CA THR A 445 20.31 5.70 16.26
C THR A 445 20.62 7.20 16.21
N GLU A 446 19.55 8.02 16.00
CA GLU A 446 19.47 9.38 16.57
C GLU A 446 18.00 9.87 16.51
#